data_31b7b6ef56a62d9f9270f04bfa753c48
#
_entry.id   31b7b6ef56a62d9f9270f04bfa753c48
#
_cell.length_a   1.000
_cell.length_b   1.000
_cell.length_c   1.000
_cell.angle_alpha   90.00
_cell.angle_beta   90.00
_cell.angle_gamma   90.00
#
_symmetry.space_group_name_H-M   'P 1'
#
loop_
_entity.id
_entity.type
_entity.pdbx_description
1 polymer ?
#
loop_
_entity_poly.entity_id
_entity_poly.type
_entity_poly.pdbx_seq_one_letter_code
_entity_poly.pdbx_strand_id
1 'polypeptide(L)'
;MRICCLCLAAMFAGVVFATDMDQKAKVIATVQTVGAGVAEITCDDMGSWKFSVSSGQDAGRDVVTVRIDSPVEAMPPKFGVFFRVSGAGVQNVWVSASDRDGCHLWPQLWWGGRFAKYNSQLARDTPIAVGFNSTERAPVALACSEAFHPLTFGLYADDRTCEIIGRCEFFQRSAAKMKSYACSVMLDRRNGSFADAVRDCTRWIVERNGFTEAPVPEAAFDPLYSTWYAYLQDVRAEEIEDEAREAASLGMKTMILDDGWQKVDSASFYSATGDWMPVQSRFPDMKTHVAAVHEAGLKYMLWLAVPYIGDESKVWDRFKDKVLFIRGDKSPGRIAVLDPRFPEVREYLIRTYERVVGEWGFDGVKLDFIDEFVQPGDDPAAKDGFAGRDCRSVPEAVDRLMKDVLTRLRAIKPDVLVEFRQHYMGPAILQYGNMMRVADCPADPCANRKRMCDLRLTSGGIAVHSDMLVWSNDESPEGAALPILNVLYSTIQYSMALKKINPAHRAVIRHWLAFSQRHRDALLKGAFVPHHAENGYTWIESENEGERIAAAYAENACVKAGSPSRTVYVINATGTDVVIVDSTLPRMAEMFNTIGERTGAVRIESGVSRVHIPVSGYAKLAPVGKL
;
A
#
# COMPACT_ATOMS: atom_id res chain seq x y z
N MET A 1 -51.76 -5.01 -1.44
CA MET A 1 -50.95 -5.60 -2.51
C MET A 1 -51.16 -4.83 -3.83
N ARG A 2 -50.84 -3.53 -3.85
CA ARG A 2 -50.89 -2.64 -5.05
C ARG A 2 -49.98 -1.40 -4.88
N ILE A 3 -48.76 -1.56 -4.39
CA ILE A 3 -47.79 -0.45 -4.22
C ILE A 3 -46.38 -0.82 -4.78
N CYS A 4 -46.27 -1.87 -5.58
CA CYS A 4 -44.95 -2.33 -6.05
C CYS A 4 -44.66 -2.08 -7.55
N CYS A 5 -45.60 -1.48 -8.32
CA CYS A 5 -45.37 -1.26 -9.77
C CYS A 5 -45.04 0.18 -10.16
N LEU A 6 -45.12 1.16 -9.26
CA LEU A 6 -44.82 2.56 -9.59
C LEU A 6 -43.36 2.96 -9.33
N CYS A 7 -42.62 2.22 -8.51
CA CYS A 7 -41.19 2.49 -8.29
C CYS A 7 -40.23 1.97 -9.37
N LEU A 8 -40.67 0.94 -10.14
CA LEU A 8 -39.84 0.43 -11.25
C LEU A 8 -39.91 1.31 -12.52
N ALA A 9 -41.03 2.03 -12.74
CA ALA A 9 -41.18 2.90 -13.91
C ALA A 9 -40.41 4.24 -13.78
N ALA A 10 -40.12 4.67 -12.56
CA ALA A 10 -39.30 5.90 -12.32
C ALA A 10 -37.79 5.68 -12.44
N MET A 11 -37.32 4.43 -12.34
CA MET A 11 -35.89 4.11 -12.57
C MET A 11 -35.54 4.00 -14.06
N PHE A 12 -36.49 3.79 -14.95
CA PHE A 12 -36.23 3.66 -16.40
C PHE A 12 -36.24 4.99 -17.17
N ALA A 13 -36.75 6.06 -16.60
CA ALA A 13 -36.79 7.38 -17.25
C ALA A 13 -35.51 8.22 -17.07
N GLY A 14 -34.57 7.75 -16.24
CA GLY A 14 -33.30 8.46 -15.93
C GLY A 14 -32.05 7.89 -16.59
N VAL A 15 -32.14 6.87 -17.43
CA VAL A 15 -30.97 6.12 -17.96
C VAL A 15 -30.54 6.54 -19.38
N VAL A 16 -31.05 7.62 -19.92
CA VAL A 16 -30.73 8.02 -21.32
C VAL A 16 -29.51 8.96 -21.44
N PHE A 17 -28.70 9.17 -20.42
CA PHE A 17 -27.59 10.16 -20.52
C PHE A 17 -26.21 9.66 -20.07
N ALA A 18 -25.83 8.42 -20.32
CA ALA A 18 -24.45 7.98 -20.05
C ALA A 18 -23.60 7.74 -21.30
N THR A 19 -24.13 7.94 -22.49
CA THR A 19 -23.44 7.67 -23.77
C THR A 19 -22.68 8.86 -24.36
N ASP A 20 -22.81 10.05 -23.78
CA ASP A 20 -22.33 11.28 -24.45
C ASP A 20 -21.02 11.88 -23.89
N MET A 21 -20.46 11.34 -22.82
CA MET A 21 -19.23 11.91 -22.25
C MET A 21 -17.93 11.35 -22.79
N ASP A 22 -17.93 10.17 -23.41
CA ASP A 22 -16.71 9.60 -24.05
C ASP A 22 -16.62 9.89 -25.57
N GLN A 23 -17.62 10.54 -26.17
CA GLN A 23 -17.67 10.79 -27.64
C GLN A 23 -16.96 12.06 -28.12
N LYS A 24 -16.38 12.88 -27.23
CA LYS A 24 -15.70 14.13 -27.64
C LYS A 24 -14.23 13.94 -28.02
N ALA A 25 -13.56 12.96 -27.47
CA ALA A 25 -12.16 12.72 -27.75
C ALA A 25 -11.98 12.09 -29.14
N LYS A 26 -11.26 12.76 -30.03
CA LYS A 26 -10.96 12.24 -31.35
C LYS A 26 -9.76 11.31 -31.31
N VAL A 27 -9.82 10.18 -32.01
CA VAL A 27 -8.63 9.36 -32.29
C VAL A 27 -7.71 10.19 -33.21
N ILE A 28 -6.53 10.50 -32.70
CA ILE A 28 -5.52 11.31 -33.42
C ILE A 28 -4.39 10.46 -34.01
N ALA A 29 -4.19 9.26 -33.47
CA ALA A 29 -3.23 8.29 -33.98
C ALA A 29 -3.65 6.86 -33.61
N THR A 30 -3.24 5.91 -34.44
CA THR A 30 -3.31 4.48 -34.19
C THR A 30 -1.95 3.85 -34.38
N VAL A 31 -1.58 2.90 -33.55
CA VAL A 31 -0.30 2.20 -33.63
C VAL A 31 -0.54 0.70 -33.57
N GLN A 32 0.07 -0.04 -34.50
CA GLN A 32 0.04 -1.49 -34.48
C GLN A 32 0.95 -2.01 -33.37
N THR A 33 0.45 -2.98 -32.63
CA THR A 33 1.19 -3.72 -31.60
C THR A 33 1.21 -5.21 -31.98
N VAL A 34 2.19 -5.95 -31.50
CA VAL A 34 2.38 -7.35 -31.94
C VAL A 34 1.35 -8.28 -31.29
N GLY A 35 1.05 -8.08 -30.01
CA GLY A 35 0.18 -8.96 -29.24
C GLY A 35 -1.24 -8.45 -29.02
N ALA A 36 -1.42 -7.11 -29.00
CA ALA A 36 -2.69 -6.46 -28.66
C ALA A 36 -3.47 -5.89 -29.87
N GLY A 37 -2.93 -6.05 -31.10
CA GLY A 37 -3.54 -5.46 -32.28
C GLY A 37 -3.31 -3.96 -32.37
N VAL A 38 -4.33 -3.12 -32.17
CA VAL A 38 -4.24 -1.67 -32.34
C VAL A 38 -4.34 -0.96 -31.02
N ALA A 39 -3.40 -0.05 -30.74
CA ALA A 39 -3.54 0.97 -29.71
C ALA A 39 -4.06 2.26 -30.32
N GLU A 40 -5.06 2.85 -29.70
CA GLU A 40 -5.66 4.14 -30.10
C GLU A 40 -5.19 5.25 -29.17
N ILE A 41 -4.73 6.36 -29.76
CA ILE A 41 -4.41 7.59 -29.02
C ILE A 41 -5.50 8.60 -29.29
N THR A 42 -6.12 9.11 -28.24
CA THR A 42 -7.20 10.10 -28.33
C THR A 42 -6.77 11.44 -27.74
N CYS A 43 -7.29 12.52 -28.27
CA CYS A 43 -7.09 13.86 -27.73
C CYS A 43 -8.29 14.74 -28.11
N ASP A 44 -8.76 15.58 -27.17
CA ASP A 44 -9.89 16.49 -27.43
C ASP A 44 -9.45 17.66 -28.29
N ASP A 45 -8.34 18.30 -27.92
CA ASP A 45 -7.74 19.44 -28.59
C ASP A 45 -6.22 19.42 -28.45
N MET A 46 -5.52 19.31 -29.55
CA MET A 46 -4.05 19.30 -29.55
C MET A 46 -3.45 20.70 -29.33
N GLY A 47 -4.19 21.77 -29.64
CA GLY A 47 -3.66 23.13 -29.55
C GLY A 47 -2.32 23.29 -30.28
N SER A 48 -1.29 23.78 -29.58
CA SER A 48 0.10 23.91 -30.08
C SER A 48 0.94 22.64 -29.97
N TRP A 49 0.38 21.53 -29.43
CA TRP A 49 1.12 20.32 -29.17
C TRP A 49 1.22 19.40 -30.38
N LYS A 50 2.40 18.81 -30.55
CA LYS A 50 2.67 17.77 -31.54
C LYS A 50 2.83 16.43 -30.86
N PHE A 51 2.16 15.42 -31.37
CA PHE A 51 2.22 14.05 -30.88
C PHE A 51 3.18 13.22 -31.71
N SER A 52 4.06 12.48 -31.05
CA SER A 52 4.90 11.44 -31.64
C SER A 52 4.61 10.14 -30.91
N VAL A 53 4.18 9.12 -31.67
CA VAL A 53 3.78 7.83 -31.11
C VAL A 53 4.62 6.74 -31.73
N SER A 54 5.11 5.84 -30.90
CA SER A 54 5.83 4.64 -31.35
C SER A 54 5.37 3.42 -30.56
N SER A 55 5.49 2.25 -31.18
CA SER A 55 5.26 0.95 -30.54
C SER A 55 6.51 0.09 -30.61
N GLY A 56 6.65 -0.82 -29.67
CA GLY A 56 7.72 -1.79 -29.60
C GLY A 56 7.37 -2.93 -28.67
N GLN A 57 8.31 -3.85 -28.50
CA GLN A 57 8.21 -4.92 -27.51
C GLN A 57 9.32 -4.83 -26.48
N ASP A 58 8.97 -5.17 -25.25
CA ASP A 58 9.88 -5.33 -24.13
C ASP A 58 9.62 -6.67 -23.45
N ALA A 59 10.54 -7.60 -23.59
CA ALA A 59 10.43 -8.98 -23.06
C ALA A 59 9.09 -9.67 -23.40
N GLY A 60 8.60 -9.50 -24.64
CA GLY A 60 7.34 -10.08 -25.13
C GLY A 60 6.07 -9.33 -24.70
N ARG A 61 6.21 -8.14 -24.11
CA ARG A 61 5.12 -7.22 -23.75
C ARG A 61 5.04 -6.11 -24.78
N ASP A 62 3.84 -5.70 -25.16
CA ASP A 62 3.66 -4.55 -26.05
C ASP A 62 3.84 -3.24 -25.27
N VAL A 63 4.60 -2.33 -25.81
CA VAL A 63 4.84 -1.00 -25.23
C VAL A 63 4.53 0.07 -26.25
N VAL A 64 3.63 0.98 -25.89
CA VAL A 64 3.31 2.19 -26.66
C VAL A 64 3.90 3.39 -25.93
N THR A 65 4.77 4.13 -26.61
CA THR A 65 5.38 5.37 -26.10
C THR A 65 4.75 6.56 -26.82
N VAL A 66 4.23 7.48 -26.01
CA VAL A 66 3.67 8.75 -26.48
C VAL A 66 4.58 9.86 -26.01
N ARG A 67 5.02 10.71 -26.94
CA ARG A 67 5.73 11.95 -26.66
C ARG A 67 4.92 13.12 -27.23
N ILE A 68 4.79 14.17 -26.43
CA ILE A 68 4.16 15.43 -26.86
C ILE A 68 5.13 16.57 -26.65
N ASP A 69 5.23 17.44 -27.63
CA ASP A 69 6.13 18.61 -27.64
C ASP A 69 5.36 19.86 -28.06
N SER A 70 5.62 20.99 -27.40
CA SER A 70 5.08 22.30 -27.75
C SER A 70 6.24 23.31 -27.94
N PRO A 71 6.16 24.23 -28.94
CA PRO A 71 7.20 25.25 -29.16
C PRO A 71 7.29 26.26 -28.00
N VAL A 72 6.22 26.39 -27.22
CA VAL A 72 6.10 27.29 -26.05
C VAL A 72 5.66 26.53 -24.81
N GLU A 73 5.92 27.08 -23.64
CA GLU A 73 5.33 26.55 -22.40
C GLU A 73 3.80 26.69 -22.44
N ALA A 74 3.11 25.56 -22.45
CA ALA A 74 1.65 25.48 -22.52
C ALA A 74 1.10 24.44 -21.58
N MET A 75 -0.18 24.54 -21.25
CA MET A 75 -0.88 23.47 -20.56
C MET A 75 -0.89 22.22 -21.45
N PRO A 76 -0.52 21.04 -20.93
CA PRO A 76 -0.61 19.82 -21.70
C PRO A 76 -2.08 19.50 -22.05
N PRO A 77 -2.36 18.94 -23.24
CA PRO A 77 -3.69 18.56 -23.63
C PRO A 77 -4.14 17.32 -22.84
N LYS A 78 -5.44 17.16 -22.67
CA LYS A 78 -6.01 15.91 -22.18
C LYS A 78 -5.94 14.89 -23.31
N PHE A 79 -5.30 13.77 -23.05
CA PHE A 79 -5.21 12.68 -24.02
C PHE A 79 -5.32 11.30 -23.34
N GLY A 80 -5.58 10.28 -24.13
CA GLY A 80 -5.70 8.91 -23.67
C GLY A 80 -4.98 7.91 -24.56
N VAL A 81 -4.56 6.80 -23.99
CA VAL A 81 -4.05 5.61 -24.70
C VAL A 81 -4.98 4.46 -24.37
N PHE A 82 -5.53 3.82 -25.40
CA PHE A 82 -6.51 2.75 -25.28
C PHE A 82 -6.05 1.52 -26.05
N PHE A 83 -6.27 0.36 -25.43
CA PHE A 83 -6.05 -0.94 -26.05
C PHE A 83 -7.37 -1.72 -26.05
N ARG A 84 -7.58 -2.50 -27.11
CA ARG A 84 -8.72 -3.44 -27.22
C ARG A 84 -8.16 -4.84 -27.38
N VAL A 85 -8.56 -5.75 -26.51
CA VAL A 85 -8.11 -7.13 -26.55
C VAL A 85 -9.29 -8.07 -26.27
N SER A 86 -9.20 -9.32 -26.76
CA SER A 86 -10.21 -10.34 -26.47
C SER A 86 -10.43 -10.48 -24.97
N GLY A 87 -11.69 -10.50 -24.55
CA GLY A 87 -12.10 -10.70 -23.17
C GLY A 87 -12.10 -12.18 -22.74
N ALA A 88 -11.83 -13.10 -23.66
CA ALA A 88 -11.82 -14.52 -23.36
C ALA A 88 -10.79 -14.85 -22.27
N GLY A 89 -11.27 -15.48 -21.20
CA GLY A 89 -10.43 -15.89 -20.07
C GLY A 89 -10.17 -14.82 -19.02
N VAL A 90 -10.73 -13.60 -19.13
CA VAL A 90 -10.70 -12.58 -18.07
C VAL A 90 -12.01 -12.65 -17.28
N GLN A 91 -11.91 -12.90 -15.98
CA GLN A 91 -13.08 -13.01 -15.08
C GLN A 91 -13.08 -11.91 -14.02
N ASN A 92 -11.90 -11.44 -13.61
CA ASN A 92 -11.69 -10.44 -12.58
C ASN A 92 -10.64 -9.43 -13.02
N VAL A 93 -10.66 -8.25 -12.41
CA VAL A 93 -9.61 -7.22 -12.57
C VAL A 93 -9.12 -6.82 -11.20
N TRP A 94 -7.82 -6.96 -10.97
CA TRP A 94 -7.13 -6.46 -9.80
C TRP A 94 -6.50 -5.09 -10.10
N VAL A 95 -6.54 -4.20 -9.12
CA VAL A 95 -5.84 -2.92 -9.10
C VAL A 95 -5.27 -2.66 -7.70
N SER A 96 -4.23 -1.86 -7.60
CA SER A 96 -3.58 -1.52 -6.32
C SER A 96 -4.36 -0.52 -5.45
N ALA A 97 -5.49 -0.01 -5.91
CA ALA A 97 -6.27 1.00 -5.21
C ALA A 97 -6.76 0.51 -3.85
N SER A 98 -6.27 1.13 -2.79
CA SER A 98 -6.49 0.72 -1.40
C SER A 98 -7.87 1.04 -0.84
N ASP A 99 -8.62 1.92 -1.48
CA ASP A 99 -9.96 2.35 -1.09
C ASP A 99 -11.08 1.45 -1.68
N ARG A 100 -10.69 0.41 -2.44
CA ARG A 100 -11.63 -0.52 -3.08
C ARG A 100 -11.26 -1.96 -2.78
N ASP A 101 -11.98 -2.54 -1.86
CA ASP A 101 -11.84 -3.94 -1.54
C ASP A 101 -12.52 -4.80 -2.62
N GLY A 102 -11.72 -5.54 -3.39
CA GLY A 102 -12.22 -6.55 -4.31
C GLY A 102 -11.75 -6.42 -5.76
N CYS A 103 -11.86 -7.52 -6.45
CA CYS A 103 -11.45 -7.68 -7.84
C CYS A 103 -12.68 -7.78 -8.72
N HIS A 104 -13.00 -6.73 -9.47
CA HIS A 104 -14.21 -6.67 -10.29
C HIS A 104 -13.92 -6.36 -11.75
N LEU A 105 -14.53 -7.12 -12.65
CA LEU A 105 -14.61 -6.79 -14.05
C LEU A 105 -15.89 -5.96 -14.30
N TRP A 106 -15.75 -4.68 -14.57
CA TRP A 106 -16.86 -3.77 -14.76
C TRP A 106 -17.32 -3.75 -16.23
N PRO A 107 -18.60 -4.03 -16.56
CA PRO A 107 -19.14 -3.91 -17.91
C PRO A 107 -19.35 -2.45 -18.31
N GLN A 108 -19.11 -2.15 -19.57
CA GLN A 108 -19.27 -0.78 -20.11
C GLN A 108 -20.73 -0.37 -20.24
N LEU A 109 -21.61 -1.25 -20.72
CA LEU A 109 -22.99 -0.94 -21.04
C LEU A 109 -23.77 -0.41 -19.84
N TRP A 110 -23.64 -1.08 -18.69
CA TRP A 110 -24.36 -0.71 -17.47
C TRP A 110 -23.75 0.47 -16.73
N TRP A 111 -22.43 0.61 -16.78
CA TRP A 111 -21.70 1.55 -15.94
C TRP A 111 -20.80 2.51 -16.72
N GLY A 112 -20.80 2.41 -18.08
CA GLY A 112 -20.02 3.26 -18.97
C GLY A 112 -18.52 3.26 -18.65
N GLY A 113 -17.97 2.16 -18.14
CA GLY A 113 -16.60 2.10 -17.63
C GLY A 113 -16.33 3.05 -16.44
N ARG A 114 -17.37 3.70 -15.88
CA ARG A 114 -17.23 4.72 -14.80
C ARG A 114 -16.55 4.17 -13.57
N PHE A 115 -16.90 2.96 -13.17
CA PHE A 115 -16.36 2.32 -11.96
C PHE A 115 -15.00 1.68 -12.16
N ALA A 116 -14.52 1.56 -13.39
CA ALA A 116 -13.17 1.10 -13.70
C ALA A 116 -12.19 2.27 -13.95
N LYS A 117 -12.46 3.44 -13.38
CA LYS A 117 -11.57 4.60 -13.38
C LYS A 117 -10.86 4.68 -12.04
N TYR A 118 -9.61 4.25 -12.04
CA TYR A 118 -8.72 4.34 -10.89
C TYR A 118 -7.74 5.49 -11.12
N ASN A 119 -7.25 6.08 -10.04
CA ASN A 119 -6.33 7.21 -10.14
C ASN A 119 -5.04 6.88 -9.40
N SER A 120 -3.92 7.22 -10.00
CA SER A 120 -2.61 7.19 -9.36
C SER A 120 -1.91 8.53 -9.51
N GLN A 121 -0.97 8.80 -8.63
CA GLN A 121 -0.05 9.94 -8.68
C GLN A 121 1.18 9.62 -7.83
N LEU A 122 2.15 10.51 -7.73
CA LEU A 122 3.43 10.29 -7.06
C LEU A 122 3.32 9.53 -5.72
N ALA A 123 2.47 9.99 -4.83
CA ALA A 123 2.32 9.46 -3.48
C ALA A 123 1.00 8.71 -3.27
N ARG A 124 0.38 8.21 -4.34
CA ARG A 124 -0.90 7.51 -4.23
C ARG A 124 -1.07 6.49 -5.33
N ASP A 125 -1.31 5.24 -4.92
CA ASP A 125 -1.59 4.08 -5.76
C ASP A 125 -0.54 3.83 -6.88
N THR A 126 -0.63 2.68 -7.52
CA THR A 126 0.28 2.26 -8.59
C THR A 126 -0.52 2.09 -9.89
N PRO A 127 -0.09 2.62 -11.04
CA PRO A 127 -0.84 2.56 -12.28
C PRO A 127 -0.74 1.17 -12.94
N ILE A 128 -1.28 0.16 -12.28
CA ILE A 128 -1.31 -1.25 -12.68
C ILE A 128 -2.73 -1.77 -12.59
N ALA A 129 -3.19 -2.45 -13.65
CA ALA A 129 -4.43 -3.22 -13.64
C ALA A 129 -4.18 -4.59 -14.28
N VAL A 130 -4.60 -5.67 -13.59
CA VAL A 130 -4.37 -7.05 -14.03
C VAL A 130 -5.69 -7.76 -14.18
N GLY A 131 -6.03 -8.16 -15.40
CA GLY A 131 -7.16 -9.03 -15.71
C GLY A 131 -6.75 -10.49 -15.53
N PHE A 132 -7.48 -11.24 -14.72
CA PHE A 132 -7.13 -12.63 -14.38
C PHE A 132 -8.37 -13.51 -14.24
N ASN A 133 -8.15 -14.81 -14.03
CA ASN A 133 -9.22 -15.80 -13.90
C ASN A 133 -9.03 -16.73 -12.69
N SER A 134 -10.01 -17.59 -12.46
CA SER A 134 -10.05 -18.54 -11.32
C SER A 134 -8.93 -19.60 -11.34
N THR A 135 -8.20 -19.74 -12.45
CA THR A 135 -6.98 -20.58 -12.52
C THR A 135 -5.71 -19.77 -12.25
N GLU A 136 -5.87 -18.55 -11.74
CA GLU A 136 -4.79 -17.61 -11.38
C GLU A 136 -3.87 -17.26 -12.57
N ARG A 137 -4.40 -17.34 -13.80
CA ARG A 137 -3.72 -16.87 -15.02
C ARG A 137 -4.13 -15.44 -15.32
N ALA A 138 -3.18 -14.64 -15.77
CA ALA A 138 -3.36 -13.25 -16.16
C ALA A 138 -3.29 -13.07 -17.68
N PRO A 139 -4.42 -13.21 -18.40
CA PRO A 139 -4.46 -13.05 -19.86
C PRO A 139 -4.12 -11.62 -20.31
N VAL A 140 -4.27 -10.64 -19.43
CA VAL A 140 -3.98 -9.22 -19.72
C VAL A 140 -3.50 -8.50 -18.47
N ALA A 141 -2.42 -7.72 -18.60
CA ALA A 141 -2.03 -6.76 -17.58
C ALA A 141 -1.66 -5.44 -18.25
N LEU A 142 -2.06 -4.34 -17.62
CA LEU A 142 -1.80 -2.96 -18.05
C LEU A 142 -0.92 -2.29 -17.01
N ALA A 143 0.14 -1.60 -17.47
CA ALA A 143 0.96 -0.73 -16.63
C ALA A 143 1.31 0.56 -17.35
N CYS A 144 1.43 1.66 -16.61
CA CYS A 144 1.85 2.96 -17.14
C CYS A 144 3.11 3.47 -16.44
N SER A 145 4.05 4.01 -17.20
CA SER A 145 5.27 4.59 -16.65
C SER A 145 5.08 5.95 -15.96
N GLU A 146 3.90 6.57 -16.07
CA GLU A 146 3.60 7.82 -15.37
C GLU A 146 3.51 7.58 -13.86
N ALA A 147 4.51 8.05 -13.12
CA ALA A 147 4.63 7.84 -11.69
C ALA A 147 4.54 9.15 -10.88
N PHE A 148 4.37 10.29 -11.52
CA PHE A 148 4.41 11.60 -10.88
C PHE A 148 3.08 12.36 -10.99
N HIS A 149 2.59 12.54 -12.21
CA HIS A 149 1.38 13.33 -12.46
C HIS A 149 0.12 12.48 -12.24
N PRO A 150 -1.02 13.11 -11.89
CA PRO A 150 -2.28 12.40 -11.79
C PRO A 150 -2.64 11.68 -13.09
N LEU A 151 -2.83 10.38 -13.01
CA LEU A 151 -3.20 9.49 -14.11
C LEU A 151 -4.50 8.77 -13.76
N THR A 152 -5.43 8.69 -14.72
CA THR A 152 -6.60 7.80 -14.63
C THR A 152 -6.33 6.56 -15.48
N PHE A 153 -6.51 5.37 -14.92
CA PHE A 153 -6.23 4.10 -15.60
C PHE A 153 -7.27 3.03 -15.26
N GLY A 154 -7.24 1.90 -15.97
CA GLY A 154 -8.06 0.73 -15.64
C GLY A 154 -8.26 -0.24 -16.79
N LEU A 155 -8.88 -1.38 -16.45
CA LEU A 155 -9.39 -2.38 -17.37
C LEU A 155 -10.89 -2.52 -17.16
N TYR A 156 -11.67 -2.62 -18.24
CA TYR A 156 -13.11 -2.88 -18.18
C TYR A 156 -13.59 -3.66 -19.41
N ALA A 157 -14.73 -4.33 -19.29
CA ALA A 157 -15.32 -5.08 -20.40
C ALA A 157 -16.20 -4.18 -21.28
N ASP A 158 -16.01 -4.24 -22.59
CA ASP A 158 -17.01 -3.78 -23.54
C ASP A 158 -17.97 -4.96 -23.81
N ASP A 159 -19.14 -4.92 -23.18
CA ASP A 159 -20.14 -5.96 -23.24
C ASP A 159 -20.88 -6.04 -24.58
N ARG A 160 -20.67 -5.11 -25.50
CA ARG A 160 -21.17 -5.15 -26.90
C ARG A 160 -20.24 -5.93 -27.82
N THR A 161 -18.92 -5.80 -27.59
CA THR A 161 -17.89 -6.45 -28.43
C THR A 161 -17.22 -7.64 -27.75
N CYS A 162 -17.48 -7.87 -26.44
CA CYS A 162 -16.82 -8.89 -25.63
C CYS A 162 -15.30 -8.70 -25.55
N GLU A 163 -14.86 -7.44 -25.65
CA GLU A 163 -13.46 -7.05 -25.53
C GLU A 163 -13.16 -6.49 -24.14
N ILE A 164 -11.92 -6.61 -23.72
CA ILE A 164 -11.37 -5.84 -22.60
C ILE A 164 -10.74 -4.57 -23.15
N ILE A 165 -11.14 -3.45 -22.58
CA ILE A 165 -10.57 -2.13 -22.85
C ILE A 165 -9.57 -1.79 -21.75
N GLY A 166 -8.31 -1.64 -22.12
CA GLY A 166 -7.29 -1.03 -21.27
C GLY A 166 -7.17 0.45 -21.57
N ARG A 167 -7.14 1.28 -20.54
CA ARG A 167 -7.02 2.74 -20.72
C ARG A 167 -6.01 3.36 -19.77
N CYS A 168 -5.34 4.41 -20.27
CA CYS A 168 -4.58 5.39 -19.49
C CYS A 168 -4.95 6.79 -20.00
N GLU A 169 -5.49 7.65 -19.12
CA GLU A 169 -5.97 8.99 -19.45
C GLU A 169 -5.12 10.02 -18.70
N PHE A 170 -4.46 10.91 -19.42
CA PHE A 170 -3.46 11.84 -18.93
C PHE A 170 -4.02 13.26 -18.83
N PHE A 171 -3.55 14.00 -17.83
CA PHE A 171 -3.88 15.41 -17.62
C PHE A 171 -5.37 15.71 -17.50
N GLN A 172 -6.16 14.78 -16.98
CA GLN A 172 -7.60 14.95 -16.74
C GLN A 172 -7.88 16.01 -15.66
N ARG A 173 -6.88 16.28 -14.81
CA ARG A 173 -6.88 17.34 -13.81
C ARG A 173 -5.89 18.43 -14.20
N SER A 174 -5.88 19.53 -13.43
CA SER A 174 -4.91 20.62 -13.63
C SER A 174 -3.47 20.11 -13.58
N ALA A 175 -2.63 20.61 -14.46
CA ALA A 175 -1.20 20.33 -14.53
C ALA A 175 -0.41 21.65 -14.64
N ALA A 176 0.89 21.61 -14.41
CA ALA A 176 1.77 22.76 -14.67
C ALA A 176 2.00 22.92 -16.20
N LYS A 177 2.25 24.16 -16.65
CA LYS A 177 2.71 24.41 -18.02
C LYS A 177 4.06 23.73 -18.25
N MET A 178 4.22 23.12 -19.42
CA MET A 178 5.44 22.43 -19.84
C MET A 178 5.69 22.57 -21.35
N LYS A 179 6.87 22.20 -21.81
CA LYS A 179 7.22 22.19 -23.24
C LYS A 179 7.22 20.80 -23.84
N SER A 180 7.44 19.79 -23.03
CA SER A 180 7.48 18.40 -23.48
C SER A 180 7.02 17.47 -22.38
N TYR A 181 6.47 16.33 -22.79
CA TYR A 181 6.12 15.23 -21.91
C TYR A 181 6.24 13.92 -22.67
N ALA A 182 6.64 12.85 -21.99
CA ALA A 182 6.69 11.51 -22.57
C ALA A 182 6.29 10.46 -21.53
N CYS A 183 5.55 9.48 -21.97
CA CYS A 183 5.17 8.33 -21.16
C CYS A 183 5.12 7.05 -22.01
N SER A 184 5.15 5.91 -21.35
CA SER A 184 4.96 4.61 -21.97
C SER A 184 3.85 3.86 -21.29
N VAL A 185 3.02 3.18 -22.07
CA VAL A 185 1.98 2.27 -21.57
C VAL A 185 2.30 0.87 -22.07
N MET A 186 2.36 -0.08 -21.15
CA MET A 186 2.65 -1.49 -21.41
C MET A 186 1.37 -2.30 -21.33
N LEU A 187 1.20 -3.22 -22.26
CA LEU A 187 0.20 -4.26 -22.23
C LEU A 187 0.88 -5.64 -22.28
N ASP A 188 0.70 -6.43 -21.24
CA ASP A 188 1.22 -7.80 -21.13
C ASP A 188 0.12 -8.80 -21.47
N ARG A 189 0.38 -9.68 -22.42
CA ARG A 189 -0.51 -10.76 -22.87
C ARG A 189 0.13 -12.15 -22.81
N ARG A 190 1.21 -12.28 -22.05
CA ARG A 190 1.93 -13.55 -21.93
C ARG A 190 1.14 -14.63 -21.17
N ASN A 191 0.02 -14.27 -20.54
CA ASN A 191 -0.83 -15.16 -19.76
C ASN A 191 -0.07 -15.90 -18.64
N GLY A 192 0.77 -15.17 -17.93
CA GLY A 192 1.55 -15.63 -16.78
C GLY A 192 0.70 -15.92 -15.55
N SER A 193 1.32 -16.21 -14.40
CA SER A 193 0.59 -16.24 -13.13
C SER A 193 0.15 -14.82 -12.74
N PHE A 194 -0.96 -14.72 -12.00
CA PHE A 194 -1.46 -13.43 -11.49
C PHE A 194 -0.40 -12.69 -10.67
N ALA A 195 0.20 -13.35 -9.69
CA ALA A 195 1.19 -12.75 -8.80
C ALA A 195 2.43 -12.24 -9.56
N ASP A 196 2.91 -13.01 -10.54
CA ASP A 196 4.05 -12.61 -11.36
C ASP A 196 3.69 -11.45 -12.29
N ALA A 197 2.47 -11.42 -12.84
CA ALA A 197 2.01 -10.31 -13.68
C ALA A 197 2.02 -8.98 -12.91
N VAL A 198 1.56 -8.96 -11.65
CA VAL A 198 1.61 -7.76 -10.80
C VAL A 198 3.05 -7.33 -10.52
N ARG A 199 3.93 -8.26 -10.12
CA ARG A 199 5.35 -7.98 -9.87
C ARG A 199 6.08 -7.48 -11.10
N ASP A 200 5.85 -8.11 -12.25
CA ASP A 200 6.47 -7.72 -13.52
C ASP A 200 6.05 -6.32 -13.95
N CYS A 201 4.78 -5.96 -13.76
CA CYS A 201 4.29 -4.60 -14.01
C CYS A 201 4.99 -3.58 -13.10
N THR A 202 5.08 -3.87 -11.80
CA THR A 202 5.76 -2.99 -10.83
C THR A 202 7.23 -2.80 -11.21
N ARG A 203 7.95 -3.91 -11.46
CA ARG A 203 9.36 -3.88 -11.85
C ARG A 203 9.55 -3.07 -13.14
N TRP A 204 8.70 -3.28 -14.13
CA TRP A 204 8.77 -2.54 -15.39
C TRP A 204 8.62 -1.02 -15.18
N ILE A 205 7.71 -0.57 -14.31
CA ILE A 205 7.56 0.87 -14.00
C ILE A 205 8.83 1.40 -13.33
N VAL A 206 9.37 0.68 -12.36
CA VAL A 206 10.60 1.05 -11.63
C VAL A 206 11.79 1.17 -12.61
N GLU A 207 12.01 0.15 -13.43
CA GLU A 207 13.09 0.13 -14.43
C GLU A 207 12.93 1.21 -15.50
N ARG A 208 11.69 1.41 -15.99
CA ARG A 208 11.39 2.41 -17.02
C ARG A 208 11.64 3.85 -16.59
N ASN A 209 11.48 4.13 -15.29
CA ASN A 209 11.76 5.43 -14.70
C ASN A 209 13.18 5.55 -14.13
N GLY A 210 13.95 4.47 -14.10
CA GLY A 210 15.29 4.46 -13.48
C GLY A 210 15.25 4.67 -11.96
N PHE A 211 14.17 4.25 -11.28
CA PHE A 211 14.05 4.37 -9.85
C PHE A 211 14.98 3.39 -9.13
N THR A 212 15.54 3.83 -8.01
CA THR A 212 16.36 3.01 -7.13
C THR A 212 15.68 2.91 -5.77
N GLU A 213 15.37 1.69 -5.33
CA GLU A 213 14.77 1.47 -4.02
C GLU A 213 15.64 2.01 -2.89
N ALA A 214 15.01 2.55 -1.86
CA ALA A 214 15.70 2.99 -0.66
C ALA A 214 16.37 1.79 0.03
N PRO A 215 17.58 1.94 0.60
CA PRO A 215 18.21 0.89 1.39
C PRO A 215 17.35 0.49 2.57
N VAL A 216 17.13 -0.82 2.75
CA VAL A 216 16.28 -1.39 3.80
C VAL A 216 17.16 -1.96 4.91
N PRO A 217 17.22 -1.33 6.09
CA PRO A 217 17.90 -1.88 7.26
C PRO A 217 17.22 -3.16 7.75
N GLU A 218 17.99 -4.08 8.34
CA GLU A 218 17.40 -5.32 8.91
C GLU A 218 16.33 -5.03 9.98
N ALA A 219 16.47 -3.94 10.71
CA ALA A 219 15.48 -3.50 11.70
C ALA A 219 14.11 -3.14 11.11
N ALA A 220 14.03 -2.84 9.80
CA ALA A 220 12.75 -2.63 9.13
C ALA A 220 11.87 -3.90 9.08
N PHE A 221 12.46 -5.07 9.27
CA PHE A 221 11.76 -6.36 9.34
C PHE A 221 11.50 -6.83 10.78
N ASP A 222 11.78 -6.03 11.78
CA ASP A 222 11.56 -6.38 13.18
C ASP A 222 10.13 -6.07 13.62
N PRO A 223 9.45 -6.95 14.37
CA PRO A 223 8.10 -6.72 14.85
C PRO A 223 8.06 -5.50 15.77
N LEU A 224 7.01 -4.71 15.63
CA LEU A 224 6.93 -3.42 16.31
C LEU A 224 5.60 -3.18 17.03
N TYR A 225 5.65 -2.23 17.94
CA TYR A 225 4.52 -1.66 18.65
C TYR A 225 4.26 -0.23 18.18
N SER A 226 2.99 0.13 17.96
CA SER A 226 2.56 1.50 17.69
C SER A 226 1.54 1.95 18.73
N THR A 227 1.60 3.19 19.16
CA THR A 227 0.73 3.70 20.24
C THR A 227 -0.70 4.01 19.77
N TRP A 228 -0.98 4.06 18.46
CA TRP A 228 -2.19 4.70 17.91
C TRP A 228 -3.49 4.10 18.43
N TYR A 229 -3.78 2.81 18.21
CA TYR A 229 -5.08 2.25 18.64
C TYR A 229 -5.19 2.02 20.15
N ALA A 230 -4.06 1.91 20.85
CA ALA A 230 -4.05 1.74 22.30
C ALA A 230 -4.35 3.03 23.05
N TYR A 231 -3.83 4.14 22.57
CA TYR A 231 -3.82 5.43 23.28
C TYR A 231 -4.44 6.59 22.50
N LEU A 232 -4.60 6.45 21.17
CA LEU A 232 -4.96 7.56 20.30
C LEU A 232 -4.04 8.78 20.59
N GLN A 233 -4.59 9.93 20.85
CA GLN A 233 -3.83 11.14 21.19
C GLN A 233 -3.55 11.31 22.70
N ASP A 234 -3.93 10.37 23.57
CA ASP A 234 -3.66 10.47 25.02
C ASP A 234 -2.39 9.70 25.41
N VAL A 235 -1.26 10.14 24.87
CA VAL A 235 0.07 9.59 25.14
C VAL A 235 0.83 10.44 26.17
N ARG A 236 1.55 9.81 27.11
CA ARG A 236 2.38 10.44 28.14
C ARG A 236 3.69 9.67 28.31
N ALA A 237 4.81 10.37 28.54
CA ALA A 237 6.14 9.78 28.59
C ALA A 237 6.22 8.56 29.51
N GLU A 238 5.83 8.68 30.78
CA GLU A 238 5.92 7.60 31.77
C GLU A 238 5.11 6.36 31.33
N GLU A 239 3.90 6.57 30.81
CA GLU A 239 3.01 5.51 30.38
C GLU A 239 3.57 4.75 29.16
N ILE A 240 4.13 5.49 28.19
CA ILE A 240 4.75 4.93 26.99
C ILE A 240 6.07 4.22 27.29
N GLU A 241 6.86 4.71 28.25
CA GLU A 241 8.08 4.04 28.72
C GLU A 241 7.77 2.71 29.40
N ASP A 242 6.69 2.66 30.17
CA ASP A 242 6.19 1.41 30.74
C ASP A 242 5.74 0.42 29.65
N GLU A 243 4.98 0.91 28.65
CA GLU A 243 4.52 0.11 27.54
C GLU A 243 5.69 -0.41 26.69
N ALA A 244 6.75 0.39 26.54
CA ALA A 244 7.98 -0.02 25.87
C ALA A 244 8.65 -1.22 26.57
N ARG A 245 8.72 -1.22 27.91
CA ARG A 245 9.23 -2.36 28.68
C ARG A 245 8.38 -3.63 28.47
N GLU A 246 7.05 -3.47 28.43
CA GLU A 246 6.13 -4.58 28.16
C GLU A 246 6.30 -5.12 26.71
N ALA A 247 6.39 -4.24 25.72
CA ALA A 247 6.60 -4.63 24.33
C ALA A 247 7.92 -5.41 24.15
N ALA A 248 9.00 -4.91 24.73
CA ALA A 248 10.31 -5.59 24.72
C ALA A 248 10.25 -6.97 25.41
N SER A 249 9.52 -7.09 26.52
CA SER A 249 9.35 -8.37 27.26
C SER A 249 8.64 -9.44 26.43
N LEU A 250 7.81 -9.04 25.46
CA LEU A 250 7.11 -9.93 24.54
C LEU A 250 7.96 -10.31 23.33
N GLY A 251 9.02 -9.56 23.03
CA GLY A 251 9.91 -9.82 21.91
C GLY A 251 9.82 -8.81 20.75
N MET A 252 9.07 -7.74 20.91
CA MET A 252 9.07 -6.62 19.96
C MET A 252 10.42 -5.90 19.99
N LYS A 253 10.80 -5.26 18.87
CA LYS A 253 12.14 -4.67 18.69
C LYS A 253 12.11 -3.19 18.33
N THR A 254 10.97 -2.70 17.87
CA THR A 254 10.77 -1.30 17.46
C THR A 254 9.47 -0.78 18.04
N MET A 255 9.40 0.52 18.29
CA MET A 255 8.20 1.22 18.75
C MET A 255 7.97 2.46 17.90
N ILE A 256 6.72 2.81 17.65
CA ILE A 256 6.30 4.08 17.03
C ILE A 256 5.50 4.87 18.06
N LEU A 257 5.94 6.08 18.40
CA LEU A 257 5.13 7.09 19.04
C LEU A 257 4.30 7.77 17.95
N ASP A 258 3.03 7.42 17.88
CA ASP A 258 2.08 7.95 16.90
C ASP A 258 1.56 9.33 17.34
N ASP A 259 0.52 9.87 16.71
CA ASP A 259 -0.03 11.20 17.03
C ASP A 259 -0.38 11.37 18.52
N GLY A 260 -0.36 12.60 19.02
CA GLY A 260 -0.66 12.95 20.42
C GLY A 260 0.53 13.47 21.24
N TRP A 261 1.77 13.32 20.74
CA TRP A 261 2.98 13.81 21.41
C TRP A 261 3.16 15.34 21.30
N GLN A 262 2.62 15.92 20.25
CA GLN A 262 2.56 17.35 19.98
C GLN A 262 1.23 17.95 20.50
N LYS A 263 1.03 19.26 20.35
CA LYS A 263 -0.20 19.94 20.77
C LYS A 263 -1.42 19.34 20.06
N VAL A 264 -2.39 18.86 20.85
CA VAL A 264 -3.62 18.22 20.39
C VAL A 264 -4.89 18.93 20.83
N ASP A 265 -4.80 19.85 21.81
CA ASP A 265 -5.92 20.70 22.23
C ASP A 265 -6.16 21.77 21.16
N SER A 266 -7.07 21.51 20.25
CA SER A 266 -7.30 22.32 19.05
C SER A 266 -8.79 22.40 18.73
N ALA A 267 -9.19 23.46 18.02
CA ALA A 267 -10.57 23.67 17.59
C ALA A 267 -11.04 22.64 16.55
N SER A 268 -10.12 22.04 15.81
CA SER A 268 -10.37 20.91 14.92
C SER A 268 -9.15 19.97 14.89
N PHE A 269 -9.36 18.73 14.43
CA PHE A 269 -8.28 17.77 14.25
C PHE A 269 -7.19 18.38 13.37
N TYR A 270 -5.95 18.46 13.82
CA TYR A 270 -4.78 19.05 13.16
C TYR A 270 -4.70 20.59 13.07
N SER A 271 -5.68 21.40 13.58
CA SER A 271 -5.56 22.86 13.54
C SER A 271 -4.44 23.42 14.42
N ALA A 272 -3.90 22.63 15.35
CA ALA A 272 -2.73 22.97 16.16
C ALA A 272 -1.41 22.36 15.64
N THR A 273 -1.45 21.61 14.54
CA THR A 273 -0.29 20.96 13.94
C THR A 273 0.63 21.96 13.23
N GLY A 274 1.93 21.71 13.25
CA GLY A 274 2.91 22.49 12.48
C GLY A 274 4.15 22.86 13.28
N ASP A 275 4.04 23.20 14.56
CA ASP A 275 5.21 23.55 15.38
C ASP A 275 6.15 22.36 15.62
N TRP A 276 5.61 21.15 15.64
CA TRP A 276 6.34 19.89 15.83
C TRP A 276 7.21 19.91 17.08
N MET A 277 6.63 20.39 18.18
CA MET A 277 7.25 20.44 19.49
C MET A 277 6.45 19.61 20.49
N PRO A 278 7.12 18.85 21.39
CA PRO A 278 6.43 18.05 22.38
C PRO A 278 5.63 18.91 23.37
N VAL A 279 4.47 18.41 23.78
CA VAL A 279 3.69 19.00 24.86
C VAL A 279 4.43 18.80 26.17
N GLN A 280 4.89 19.89 26.78
CA GLN A 280 5.73 19.85 27.98
C GLN A 280 5.08 19.13 29.18
N SER A 281 3.76 19.20 29.31
CA SER A 281 3.03 18.50 30.38
C SER A 281 2.95 16.99 30.19
N ARG A 282 3.20 16.49 28.96
CA ARG A 282 3.16 15.07 28.60
C ARG A 282 4.57 14.50 28.37
N PHE A 283 5.43 15.27 27.73
CA PHE A 283 6.82 14.93 27.39
C PHE A 283 7.74 16.08 27.82
N PRO A 284 8.09 16.17 29.13
CA PRO A 284 8.91 17.29 29.65
C PRO A 284 10.29 17.37 29.01
N ASP A 285 10.91 16.23 28.71
CA ASP A 285 12.19 16.09 28.03
C ASP A 285 12.13 14.91 27.05
N MET A 286 11.95 15.23 25.75
CA MET A 286 11.84 14.24 24.71
C MET A 286 13.12 13.39 24.56
N LYS A 287 14.29 13.97 24.75
CA LYS A 287 15.56 13.25 24.64
C LYS A 287 15.72 12.21 25.75
N THR A 288 15.40 12.56 26.98
CA THR A 288 15.38 11.63 28.12
C THR A 288 14.35 10.52 27.92
N HIS A 289 13.17 10.86 27.42
CA HIS A 289 12.13 9.90 27.08
C HIS A 289 12.61 8.88 26.00
N VAL A 290 13.23 9.34 24.91
CA VAL A 290 13.81 8.47 23.88
C VAL A 290 14.87 7.52 24.48
N ALA A 291 15.74 8.05 25.33
CA ALA A 291 16.75 7.23 26.00
C ALA A 291 16.13 6.11 26.87
N ALA A 292 15.03 6.39 27.59
CA ALA A 292 14.32 5.39 28.39
C ALA A 292 13.70 4.27 27.52
N VAL A 293 13.18 4.58 26.34
CA VAL A 293 12.70 3.58 25.38
C VAL A 293 13.86 2.75 24.82
N HIS A 294 15.00 3.36 24.53
CA HIS A 294 16.23 2.65 24.13
C HIS A 294 16.75 1.72 25.24
N GLU A 295 16.71 2.15 26.50
CA GLU A 295 17.07 1.32 27.67
C GLU A 295 16.17 0.08 27.79
N ALA A 296 14.92 0.15 27.38
CA ALA A 296 14.03 -1.01 27.28
C ALA A 296 14.42 -1.98 26.13
N GLY A 297 15.37 -1.61 25.28
CA GLY A 297 15.90 -2.43 24.18
C GLY A 297 15.17 -2.27 22.84
N LEU A 298 14.38 -1.21 22.65
CA LEU A 298 13.64 -0.94 21.43
C LEU A 298 14.30 0.17 20.60
N LYS A 299 14.24 0.05 19.27
CA LYS A 299 14.35 1.21 18.37
C LYS A 299 13.07 2.04 18.47
N TYR A 300 13.19 3.37 18.24
CA TYR A 300 12.07 4.27 18.43
C TYR A 300 11.85 5.20 17.24
N MET A 301 10.61 5.30 16.76
CA MET A 301 10.22 6.13 15.63
C MET A 301 9.15 7.13 16.05
N LEU A 302 9.11 8.29 15.36
CA LEU A 302 8.13 9.35 15.63
C LEU A 302 7.22 9.60 14.43
N TRP A 303 5.91 9.71 14.67
CA TRP A 303 4.91 10.08 13.66
C TRP A 303 4.88 11.59 13.41
N LEU A 304 4.70 11.99 12.14
CA LEU A 304 4.53 13.37 11.69
C LEU A 304 3.53 13.44 10.53
N ALA A 305 2.59 14.42 10.58
CA ALA A 305 1.68 14.74 9.48
C ALA A 305 2.38 15.73 8.52
N VAL A 306 3.07 15.20 7.53
CA VAL A 306 4.04 15.91 6.68
C VAL A 306 3.52 17.24 6.09
N PRO A 307 2.35 17.28 5.41
CA PRO A 307 1.96 18.46 4.65
C PRO A 307 1.25 19.54 5.48
N TYR A 308 0.90 19.26 6.74
CA TYR A 308 -0.06 20.08 7.46
C TYR A 308 0.56 21.16 8.33
N ILE A 309 -0.07 22.36 8.26
CA ILE A 309 0.01 23.38 9.30
C ILE A 309 -1.40 23.84 9.67
N GLY A 310 -1.64 24.07 10.94
CA GLY A 310 -2.92 24.57 11.46
C GLY A 310 -2.85 26.01 11.93
N ASP A 311 -3.98 26.71 11.91
CA ASP A 311 -4.05 28.14 12.26
C ASP A 311 -3.90 28.43 13.76
N GLU A 312 -3.78 27.40 14.59
CA GLU A 312 -3.43 27.49 16.01
C GLU A 312 -1.94 27.21 16.28
N SER A 313 -1.13 26.94 15.21
CA SER A 313 0.32 26.79 15.33
C SER A 313 1.05 28.13 15.22
N LYS A 314 2.24 28.22 15.83
CA LYS A 314 3.10 29.42 15.74
C LYS A 314 3.66 29.65 14.34
N VAL A 315 3.80 28.56 13.55
CA VAL A 315 4.33 28.63 12.18
C VAL A 315 3.29 29.09 11.18
N TRP A 316 2.01 29.17 11.54
CA TRP A 316 0.94 29.60 10.65
C TRP A 316 1.24 30.91 9.93
N ASP A 317 1.57 31.97 10.68
CA ASP A 317 1.83 33.28 10.09
C ASP A 317 3.04 33.30 9.14
N ARG A 318 3.99 32.40 9.33
CA ARG A 318 5.16 32.27 8.46
C ARG A 318 4.82 31.62 7.12
N PHE A 319 3.87 30.66 7.11
CA PHE A 319 3.64 29.80 5.96
C PHE A 319 2.23 29.91 5.35
N LYS A 320 1.27 30.61 5.94
CA LYS A 320 -0.12 30.71 5.45
C LYS A 320 -0.25 31.17 3.99
N ASP A 321 0.73 31.90 3.47
CA ASP A 321 0.79 32.35 2.08
C ASP A 321 1.61 31.40 1.17
N LYS A 322 2.16 30.30 1.71
CA LYS A 322 2.96 29.28 1.02
C LYS A 322 2.27 27.92 1.06
N VAL A 323 0.99 27.90 0.77
CA VAL A 323 0.14 26.71 0.86
C VAL A 323 -0.51 26.40 -0.49
N LEU A 324 -0.81 25.13 -0.72
CA LEU A 324 -1.57 24.68 -1.88
C LEU A 324 -3.04 25.04 -1.73
N PHE A 325 -3.60 24.76 -0.56
CA PHE A 325 -4.99 25.09 -0.20
C PHE A 325 -5.19 25.06 1.32
N ILE A 326 -6.31 25.63 1.75
CA ILE A 326 -6.74 25.65 3.15
C ILE A 326 -8.07 24.90 3.25
N ARG A 327 -8.22 24.08 4.29
CA ARG A 327 -9.47 23.42 4.69
C ARG A 327 -10.01 24.08 5.96
N GLY A 328 -11.34 24.10 6.10
CA GLY A 328 -12.03 24.71 7.24
C GLY A 328 -12.42 26.15 6.97
N ASP A 329 -13.67 26.48 7.30
CA ASP A 329 -14.28 27.79 6.99
C ASP A 329 -14.06 28.83 8.10
N LYS A 330 -13.75 28.37 9.30
CA LYS A 330 -13.65 29.23 10.51
C LYS A 330 -12.28 29.12 11.16
N SER A 331 -11.77 30.25 11.64
CA SER A 331 -10.60 30.33 12.50
C SER A 331 -11.07 30.59 13.96
N PRO A 332 -10.54 29.90 14.98
CA PRO A 332 -9.58 28.80 14.84
C PRO A 332 -10.23 27.51 14.27
N GLY A 333 -9.42 26.62 13.70
CA GLY A 333 -9.87 25.32 13.20
C GLY A 333 -9.47 25.05 11.74
N ARG A 334 -8.74 25.94 11.10
CA ARG A 334 -8.27 25.77 9.72
C ARG A 334 -6.98 24.96 9.67
N ILE A 335 -6.88 24.15 8.62
CA ILE A 335 -5.71 23.35 8.29
C ILE A 335 -5.28 23.70 6.87
N ALA A 336 -4.00 23.98 6.67
CA ALA A 336 -3.43 24.24 5.36
C ALA A 336 -2.48 23.11 4.95
N VAL A 337 -2.47 22.82 3.64
CA VAL A 337 -1.48 21.94 3.01
C VAL A 337 -0.37 22.81 2.45
N LEU A 338 0.83 22.62 2.95
CA LEU A 338 2.02 23.36 2.55
C LEU A 338 2.31 23.17 1.06
N ASP A 339 2.82 24.22 0.39
CA ASP A 339 3.28 24.15 -1.00
C ASP A 339 4.78 23.78 -1.03
N PRO A 340 5.15 22.54 -1.37
CA PRO A 340 6.54 22.11 -1.36
C PRO A 340 7.39 22.74 -2.48
N ARG A 341 6.79 23.48 -3.40
CA ARG A 341 7.52 24.21 -4.46
C ARG A 341 8.33 25.38 -3.90
N PHE A 342 8.03 25.87 -2.68
CA PHE A 342 8.85 26.83 -1.98
C PHE A 342 10.06 26.16 -1.31
N PRO A 343 11.30 26.59 -1.59
CA PRO A 343 12.50 26.03 -0.93
C PRO A 343 12.44 26.15 0.61
N GLU A 344 11.87 27.26 1.10
CA GLU A 344 11.72 27.50 2.54
C GLU A 344 10.80 26.47 3.21
N VAL A 345 9.74 26.03 2.53
CA VAL A 345 8.83 25.00 3.04
C VAL A 345 9.57 23.66 3.13
N ARG A 346 10.28 23.27 2.08
CA ARG A 346 11.06 22.03 2.10
C ARG A 346 12.12 22.03 3.18
N GLU A 347 12.88 23.11 3.30
CA GLU A 347 13.92 23.22 4.34
C GLU A 347 13.32 23.20 5.76
N TYR A 348 12.14 23.79 5.98
CA TYR A 348 11.43 23.72 7.26
C TYR A 348 11.07 22.28 7.64
N LEU A 349 10.50 21.52 6.71
CA LEU A 349 10.13 20.12 6.93
C LEU A 349 11.37 19.24 7.17
N ILE A 350 12.39 19.39 6.35
CA ILE A 350 13.64 18.64 6.49
C ILE A 350 14.29 18.88 7.86
N ARG A 351 14.41 20.15 8.29
CA ARG A 351 14.99 20.48 9.60
C ARG A 351 14.16 19.94 10.76
N THR A 352 12.83 19.87 10.59
CA THR A 352 11.97 19.22 11.59
C THR A 352 12.35 17.76 11.77
N TYR A 353 12.56 17.03 10.67
CA TYR A 353 12.93 15.61 10.75
C TYR A 353 14.37 15.39 11.19
N GLU A 354 15.30 16.27 10.80
CA GLU A 354 16.68 16.26 11.32
C GLU A 354 16.72 16.44 12.84
N ARG A 355 15.88 17.31 13.40
CA ARG A 355 15.76 17.49 14.85
C ARG A 355 15.28 16.20 15.52
N VAL A 356 14.29 15.52 14.96
CA VAL A 356 13.76 14.26 15.50
C VAL A 356 14.86 13.21 15.59
N VAL A 357 15.61 13.01 14.53
CA VAL A 357 16.65 11.98 14.47
C VAL A 357 17.95 12.43 15.15
N GLY A 358 18.39 13.66 14.89
CA GLY A 358 19.69 14.17 15.35
C GLY A 358 19.69 14.71 16.78
N GLU A 359 18.67 15.51 17.16
CA GLU A 359 18.67 16.15 18.48
C GLU A 359 17.98 15.29 19.54
N TRP A 360 16.81 14.69 19.21
CA TRP A 360 16.06 13.84 20.15
C TRP A 360 16.53 12.39 20.14
N GLY A 361 17.17 11.93 19.07
CA GLY A 361 17.79 10.61 19.01
C GLY A 361 16.88 9.48 18.54
N PHE A 362 15.73 9.78 17.93
CA PHE A 362 14.88 8.73 17.35
C PHE A 362 15.62 7.94 16.27
N ASP A 363 15.22 6.67 16.08
CA ASP A 363 15.77 5.80 15.05
C ASP A 363 15.10 5.98 13.68
N GLY A 364 13.99 6.69 13.64
CA GLY A 364 13.27 6.91 12.40
C GLY A 364 12.03 7.76 12.54
N VAL A 365 11.31 7.87 11.43
CA VAL A 365 10.09 8.66 11.31
C VAL A 365 9.00 7.88 10.59
N LYS A 366 7.75 8.08 11.00
CA LYS A 366 6.56 7.70 10.24
C LYS A 366 6.01 8.98 9.60
N LEU A 367 6.07 9.07 8.27
CA LEU A 367 5.69 10.24 7.49
C LEU A 367 4.29 10.05 6.90
N ASP A 368 3.32 10.73 7.49
CA ASP A 368 1.91 10.57 7.15
C ASP A 368 1.41 11.67 6.19
N PHE A 369 0.33 11.40 5.46
CA PHE A 369 -0.42 12.32 4.59
C PHE A 369 0.33 12.88 3.37
N ILE A 370 1.41 12.25 2.91
CA ILE A 370 2.12 12.75 1.72
C ILE A 370 1.28 12.72 0.43
N ASP A 371 0.21 11.93 0.39
CA ASP A 371 -0.77 11.91 -0.69
C ASP A 371 -1.64 13.16 -0.77
N GLU A 372 -1.63 14.00 0.27
CA GLU A 372 -2.31 15.29 0.30
C GLU A 372 -1.55 16.40 -0.46
N PHE A 373 -0.30 16.17 -0.83
CA PHE A 373 0.41 17.06 -1.75
C PHE A 373 -0.13 16.95 -3.18
N VAL A 374 -1.32 17.48 -3.40
CA VAL A 374 -1.97 17.47 -4.71
C VAL A 374 -2.05 18.87 -5.29
N GLN A 375 -1.92 18.95 -6.62
CA GLN A 375 -2.14 20.18 -7.36
C GLN A 375 -3.64 20.55 -7.28
N PRO A 376 -4.03 21.68 -6.67
CA PRO A 376 -5.42 22.10 -6.68
C PRO A 376 -5.87 22.54 -8.08
N GLY A 377 -7.18 22.54 -8.33
CA GLY A 377 -7.75 23.03 -9.58
C GLY A 377 -7.37 24.49 -9.87
N ASP A 378 -7.49 25.34 -8.86
CA ASP A 378 -7.00 26.73 -8.86
C ASP A 378 -5.61 26.76 -8.26
N ASP A 379 -4.58 26.60 -9.10
CA ASP A 379 -3.20 26.63 -8.64
C ASP A 379 -2.84 28.03 -8.09
N PRO A 380 -2.44 28.16 -6.80
CA PRO A 380 -2.01 29.46 -6.26
C PRO A 380 -0.87 30.09 -7.06
N ALA A 381 0.03 29.27 -7.64
CA ALA A 381 1.13 29.76 -8.47
C ALA A 381 0.67 30.48 -9.74
N ALA A 382 -0.54 30.23 -10.22
CA ALA A 382 -1.10 30.95 -11.37
C ALA A 382 -1.42 32.43 -11.04
N LYS A 383 -1.66 32.73 -9.74
CA LYS A 383 -2.03 34.09 -9.28
C LYS A 383 -0.81 34.99 -9.07
N ASP A 384 0.32 34.41 -8.65
CA ASP A 384 1.53 35.15 -8.27
C ASP A 384 2.73 34.93 -9.22
N GLY A 385 2.49 34.31 -10.37
CA GLY A 385 3.52 34.06 -11.38
C GLY A 385 4.66 33.16 -10.93
N PHE A 386 4.39 32.22 -10.03
CA PHE A 386 5.39 31.32 -9.41
C PHE A 386 6.39 32.01 -8.49
N ALA A 387 6.12 33.24 -8.03
CA ALA A 387 7.02 34.00 -7.17
C ALA A 387 7.47 33.18 -5.93
N GLY A 388 8.80 33.11 -5.73
CA GLY A 388 9.42 32.39 -4.61
C GLY A 388 9.46 30.86 -4.72
N ARG A 389 8.90 30.26 -5.79
CA ARG A 389 8.95 28.82 -6.07
C ARG A 389 10.10 28.49 -7.02
N ASP A 390 10.78 27.37 -6.77
CA ASP A 390 11.89 26.88 -7.59
C ASP A 390 11.57 25.58 -8.34
N CYS A 391 10.38 24.99 -8.10
CA CYS A 391 9.83 23.87 -8.86
C CYS A 391 8.55 24.30 -9.58
N ARG A 392 8.34 23.77 -10.80
CA ARG A 392 7.16 24.08 -11.61
C ARG A 392 5.93 23.31 -11.17
N SER A 393 6.10 22.03 -10.86
CA SER A 393 4.99 21.15 -10.48
C SER A 393 5.08 20.69 -9.02
N VAL A 394 3.94 20.39 -8.44
CA VAL A 394 3.86 19.82 -7.08
C VAL A 394 4.54 18.44 -7.01
N PRO A 395 4.31 17.50 -7.97
CA PRO A 395 5.01 16.22 -7.95
C PRO A 395 6.54 16.33 -7.99
N GLU A 396 7.10 17.24 -8.81
CA GLU A 396 8.54 17.50 -8.85
C GLU A 396 9.07 17.97 -7.49
N ALA A 397 8.34 18.87 -6.86
CA ALA A 397 8.74 19.40 -5.56
C ALA A 397 8.65 18.36 -4.44
N VAL A 398 7.68 17.45 -4.48
CA VAL A 398 7.55 16.33 -3.54
C VAL A 398 8.67 15.30 -3.76
N ASP A 399 8.97 14.94 -5.00
CA ASP A 399 10.10 14.05 -5.32
C ASP A 399 11.41 14.60 -4.74
N ARG A 400 11.67 15.89 -4.98
CA ARG A 400 12.84 16.57 -4.45
C ARG A 400 12.84 16.59 -2.91
N LEU A 401 11.72 16.97 -2.28
CA LEU A 401 11.59 16.97 -0.82
C LEU A 401 11.91 15.60 -0.22
N MET A 402 11.30 14.54 -0.74
CA MET A 402 11.46 13.20 -0.16
C MET A 402 12.87 12.63 -0.37
N LYS A 403 13.50 12.88 -1.52
CA LYS A 403 14.91 12.53 -1.77
C LYS A 403 15.84 13.27 -0.83
N ASP A 404 15.62 14.56 -0.64
CA ASP A 404 16.44 15.38 0.28
C ASP A 404 16.25 14.91 1.74
N VAL A 405 15.00 14.60 2.16
CA VAL A 405 14.69 14.04 3.50
C VAL A 405 15.50 12.77 3.74
N LEU A 406 15.38 11.76 2.87
CA LEU A 406 16.07 10.49 3.07
C LEU A 406 17.60 10.68 3.07
N THR A 407 18.13 11.50 2.16
CA THR A 407 19.56 11.78 2.05
C THR A 407 20.10 12.41 3.32
N ARG A 408 19.42 13.44 3.85
CA ARG A 408 19.87 14.17 5.04
C ARG A 408 19.69 13.36 6.31
N LEU A 409 18.61 12.59 6.44
CA LEU A 409 18.42 11.70 7.59
C LEU A 409 19.45 10.58 7.61
N ARG A 410 19.80 10.00 6.46
CA ARG A 410 20.86 8.99 6.37
C ARG A 410 22.26 9.54 6.63
N ALA A 411 22.50 10.82 6.40
CA ALA A 411 23.75 11.46 6.79
C ALA A 411 23.90 11.55 8.32
N ILE A 412 22.80 11.65 9.06
CA ILE A 412 22.77 11.62 10.53
C ILE A 412 22.81 10.17 11.04
N LYS A 413 21.94 9.32 10.49
CA LYS A 413 21.77 7.91 10.87
C LYS A 413 21.67 7.04 9.61
N PRO A 414 22.75 6.32 9.22
CA PRO A 414 22.77 5.53 7.98
C PRO A 414 21.70 4.46 7.87
N ASP A 415 21.24 3.93 9.00
CA ASP A 415 20.19 2.90 9.14
C ASP A 415 18.82 3.47 9.57
N VAL A 416 18.57 4.75 9.29
CA VAL A 416 17.30 5.42 9.63
C VAL A 416 16.11 4.68 9.04
N LEU A 417 15.07 4.52 9.87
CA LEU A 417 13.79 3.91 9.49
C LEU A 417 12.82 5.01 8.99
N VAL A 418 12.22 4.79 7.82
CA VAL A 418 11.24 5.73 7.24
C VAL A 418 10.03 4.94 6.80
N GLU A 419 8.90 5.14 7.51
CA GLU A 419 7.64 4.48 7.22
C GLU A 419 6.66 5.40 6.48
N PHE A 420 6.10 4.86 5.39
CA PHE A 420 4.90 5.36 4.73
C PHE A 420 3.77 4.35 4.90
N ARG A 421 2.53 4.77 4.69
CA ARG A 421 1.40 3.83 4.69
C ARG A 421 0.71 3.76 3.33
N GLN A 422 0.01 2.68 3.05
CA GLN A 422 -0.94 2.58 1.96
C GLN A 422 -2.05 3.60 2.27
N HIS A 423 -2.54 4.33 1.37
CA HIS A 423 -2.36 4.40 -0.07
C HIS A 423 -1.37 5.48 -0.55
N TYR A 424 -0.46 5.95 0.30
CA TYR A 424 0.60 6.90 -0.11
C TYR A 424 1.68 6.23 -0.94
N MET A 425 1.51 4.98 -1.31
CA MET A 425 2.44 4.27 -2.15
C MET A 425 2.21 4.60 -3.62
N GLY A 426 3.29 4.68 -4.32
CA GLY A 426 3.39 4.69 -5.76
C GLY A 426 4.76 4.16 -6.12
N PRO A 427 5.08 3.89 -7.40
CA PRO A 427 6.40 3.35 -7.74
C PRO A 427 7.55 4.28 -7.35
N ALA A 428 7.32 5.59 -7.30
CA ALA A 428 8.34 6.57 -6.87
C ALA A 428 8.61 6.53 -5.35
N ILE A 429 7.64 6.15 -4.53
CA ILE A 429 7.76 6.09 -3.05
C ILE A 429 8.82 5.09 -2.61
N LEU A 430 9.06 4.04 -3.39
CA LEU A 430 10.09 3.04 -3.10
C LEU A 430 11.50 3.64 -2.97
N GLN A 431 11.71 4.88 -3.47
CA GLN A 431 12.97 5.61 -3.34
C GLN A 431 13.12 6.38 -2.02
N TYR A 432 12.02 6.64 -1.29
CA TYR A 432 11.99 7.62 -0.20
C TYR A 432 11.86 7.00 1.19
N GLY A 433 11.44 5.74 1.28
CA GLY A 433 11.25 5.02 2.53
C GLY A 433 11.55 3.55 2.42
N ASN A 434 11.77 2.92 3.56
CA ASN A 434 12.19 1.52 3.67
C ASN A 434 11.17 0.64 4.42
N MET A 435 10.05 1.22 4.81
CA MET A 435 8.91 0.54 5.44
C MET A 435 7.62 1.02 4.80
N MET A 436 6.74 0.09 4.45
CA MET A 436 5.44 0.38 3.84
C MET A 436 4.34 -0.35 4.63
N ARG A 437 3.48 0.42 5.29
CA ARG A 437 2.40 -0.12 6.14
C ARG A 437 1.07 -0.21 5.37
N VAL A 438 0.30 -1.24 5.66
CA VAL A 438 -1.10 -1.39 5.23
C VAL A 438 -1.96 -0.21 5.72
N ALA A 439 -2.92 0.25 4.92
CA ALA A 439 -3.88 1.29 5.31
C ALA A 439 -4.72 0.84 6.51
N ASP A 440 -5.20 1.82 7.29
CA ASP A 440 -5.95 1.59 8.52
C ASP A 440 -7.15 0.65 8.30
N CYS A 441 -7.18 -0.44 9.04
CA CYS A 441 -8.25 -1.44 9.03
C CYS A 441 -8.35 -2.12 10.41
N PRO A 442 -8.51 -1.33 11.49
CA PRO A 442 -8.61 -1.89 12.84
C PRO A 442 -9.76 -2.88 12.93
N ALA A 443 -9.55 -3.98 13.65
CA ALA A 443 -10.52 -5.04 13.85
C ALA A 443 -11.03 -5.76 12.58
N ASP A 444 -10.38 -5.55 11.42
CA ASP A 444 -10.65 -6.30 10.19
C ASP A 444 -9.41 -7.07 9.71
N PRO A 445 -9.18 -8.29 10.22
CA PRO A 445 -8.02 -9.09 9.82
C PRO A 445 -8.05 -9.49 8.34
N CYS A 446 -9.23 -9.62 7.72
CA CYS A 446 -9.34 -9.95 6.30
C CYS A 446 -8.88 -8.79 5.41
N ALA A 447 -9.30 -7.56 5.71
CA ALA A 447 -8.83 -6.37 5.01
C ALA A 447 -7.30 -6.21 5.18
N ASN A 448 -6.79 -6.42 6.40
CA ASN A 448 -5.36 -6.36 6.70
C ASN A 448 -4.57 -7.38 5.84
N ARG A 449 -5.04 -8.65 5.74
CA ARG A 449 -4.45 -9.67 4.88
C ARG A 449 -4.45 -9.27 3.41
N LYS A 450 -5.60 -8.84 2.87
CA LYS A 450 -5.74 -8.45 1.46
C LYS A 450 -4.78 -7.33 1.09
N ARG A 451 -4.77 -6.27 1.88
CA ARG A 451 -3.91 -5.10 1.68
C ARG A 451 -2.43 -5.43 1.84
N MET A 452 -2.09 -6.31 2.79
CA MET A 452 -0.74 -6.85 2.95
C MET A 452 -0.27 -7.61 1.71
N CYS A 453 -1.13 -8.47 1.13
CA CYS A 453 -0.80 -9.20 -0.10
C CYS A 453 -0.56 -8.23 -1.27
N ASP A 454 -1.43 -7.24 -1.43
CA ASP A 454 -1.32 -6.24 -2.50
C ASP A 454 -0.03 -5.42 -2.38
N LEU A 455 0.34 -5.01 -1.15
CA LEU A 455 1.62 -4.35 -0.89
C LEU A 455 2.82 -5.26 -1.18
N ARG A 456 2.78 -6.51 -0.72
CA ARG A 456 3.87 -7.48 -0.97
C ARG A 456 4.11 -7.73 -2.47
N LEU A 457 3.08 -7.63 -3.30
CA LEU A 457 3.19 -7.76 -4.75
C LEU A 457 3.77 -6.51 -5.44
N THR A 458 3.69 -5.33 -4.81
CA THR A 458 4.04 -4.04 -5.43
C THR A 458 5.17 -3.28 -4.75
N SER A 459 5.69 -3.73 -3.61
CA SER A 459 6.68 -2.99 -2.80
C SER A 459 8.14 -3.32 -3.12
N GLY A 460 8.43 -4.19 -4.10
CA GLY A 460 9.82 -4.60 -4.38
C GLY A 460 10.50 -5.23 -3.16
N GLY A 461 11.68 -4.73 -2.80
CA GLY A 461 12.44 -5.16 -1.62
C GLY A 461 12.13 -4.41 -0.32
N ILE A 462 11.21 -3.42 -0.34
CA ILE A 462 10.84 -2.63 0.84
C ILE A 462 10.09 -3.50 1.86
N ALA A 463 10.35 -3.29 3.16
CA ALA A 463 9.68 -4.02 4.22
C ALA A 463 8.18 -3.68 4.27
N VAL A 464 7.33 -4.70 4.16
CA VAL A 464 5.87 -4.54 4.26
C VAL A 464 5.42 -4.81 5.69
N HIS A 465 4.70 -3.84 6.25
CA HIS A 465 4.13 -3.89 7.59
C HIS A 465 2.62 -4.08 7.53
N SER A 466 2.08 -4.88 8.46
CA SER A 466 0.64 -4.94 8.69
C SER A 466 0.10 -3.59 9.20
N ASP A 467 -1.20 -3.36 9.09
CA ASP A 467 -1.85 -2.42 10.00
C ASP A 467 -1.76 -2.93 11.42
N MET A 468 -1.83 -2.03 12.37
CA MET A 468 -1.65 -2.31 13.79
C MET A 468 -2.76 -3.23 14.31
N LEU A 469 -2.36 -4.31 14.97
CA LEU A 469 -3.29 -5.30 15.49
C LEU A 469 -3.91 -4.84 16.81
N VAL A 470 -5.22 -4.99 16.89
CA VAL A 470 -6.03 -4.79 18.10
C VAL A 470 -7.16 -5.82 18.11
N TRP A 471 -7.52 -6.32 19.30
CA TRP A 471 -8.65 -7.22 19.52
C TRP A 471 -9.20 -7.10 20.95
N SER A 472 -10.37 -7.67 21.23
CA SER A 472 -10.96 -7.68 22.57
C SER A 472 -10.22 -8.60 23.53
N ASN A 473 -10.07 -8.17 24.79
CA ASN A 473 -9.56 -9.04 25.86
C ASN A 473 -10.46 -10.24 26.20
N ASP A 474 -11.72 -10.22 25.72
CA ASP A 474 -12.70 -11.29 25.95
C ASP A 474 -12.63 -12.39 24.88
N GLU A 475 -11.77 -12.25 23.88
CA GLU A 475 -11.56 -13.28 22.85
C GLU A 475 -10.97 -14.56 23.45
N SER A 476 -11.22 -15.69 22.77
CA SER A 476 -10.48 -16.92 23.05
C SER A 476 -9.01 -16.77 22.60
N PRO A 477 -8.08 -17.57 23.09
CA PRO A 477 -6.70 -17.57 22.57
C PRO A 477 -6.64 -17.81 21.06
N GLU A 478 -7.50 -18.66 20.51
CA GLU A 478 -7.63 -18.93 19.08
C GLU A 478 -8.12 -17.69 18.32
N GLY A 479 -9.13 -16.98 18.87
CA GLY A 479 -9.64 -15.72 18.34
C GLY A 479 -8.58 -14.62 18.34
N ALA A 480 -7.81 -14.50 19.43
CA ALA A 480 -6.71 -13.54 19.55
C ALA A 480 -5.54 -13.83 18.58
N ALA A 481 -5.35 -15.08 18.18
CA ALA A 481 -4.32 -15.45 17.21
C ALA A 481 -4.71 -15.10 15.76
N LEU A 482 -6.01 -15.11 15.40
CA LEU A 482 -6.45 -14.90 14.03
C LEU A 482 -5.95 -13.58 13.39
N PRO A 483 -6.02 -12.41 14.06
CA PRO A 483 -5.42 -11.18 13.52
C PRO A 483 -3.93 -11.33 13.20
N ILE A 484 -3.16 -12.01 14.05
CA ILE A 484 -1.74 -12.26 13.86
C ILE A 484 -1.51 -13.15 12.63
N LEU A 485 -2.26 -14.24 12.51
CA LEU A 485 -2.14 -15.21 11.41
C LEU A 485 -2.49 -14.60 10.06
N ASN A 486 -3.45 -13.68 10.02
CA ASN A 486 -3.85 -12.99 8.80
C ASN A 486 -2.73 -12.11 8.22
N VAL A 487 -1.79 -11.66 9.04
CA VAL A 487 -0.69 -10.78 8.63
C VAL A 487 0.70 -11.40 8.78
N LEU A 488 0.77 -12.71 8.95
CA LEU A 488 2.01 -13.45 9.24
C LEU A 488 3.11 -13.24 8.18
N TYR A 489 2.74 -12.92 6.95
CA TYR A 489 3.67 -12.66 5.84
C TYR A 489 4.11 -11.19 5.72
N SER A 490 3.93 -10.41 6.76
CA SER A 490 4.42 -9.03 6.90
C SER A 490 5.15 -8.84 8.22
N THR A 491 5.85 -7.73 8.37
CA THR A 491 6.30 -7.27 9.69
C THR A 491 5.07 -6.88 10.51
N ILE A 492 4.88 -7.54 11.64
CA ILE A 492 3.65 -7.38 12.43
C ILE A 492 3.75 -6.15 13.32
N GLN A 493 2.75 -5.28 13.24
CA GLN A 493 2.58 -4.15 14.15
C GLN A 493 1.48 -4.45 15.18
N TYR A 494 1.73 -4.16 16.44
CA TYR A 494 0.76 -4.31 17.53
C TYR A 494 0.37 -2.95 18.10
N SER A 495 -0.89 -2.79 18.50
CA SER A 495 -1.37 -1.54 19.12
C SER A 495 -2.52 -1.81 20.09
N MET A 496 -2.20 -2.45 21.20
CA MET A 496 -3.11 -2.69 22.31
C MET A 496 -2.39 -2.37 23.62
N ALA A 497 -3.10 -1.98 24.65
CA ALA A 497 -2.51 -1.69 25.97
C ALA A 497 -1.96 -2.99 26.59
N LEU A 498 -0.68 -3.27 26.37
CA LEU A 498 -0.04 -4.56 26.71
C LEU A 498 -0.11 -4.88 28.20
N LYS A 499 -0.07 -3.86 29.07
CA LYS A 499 -0.27 -4.03 30.51
C LYS A 499 -1.65 -4.60 30.89
N LYS A 500 -2.66 -4.39 30.04
CA LYS A 500 -4.05 -4.80 30.28
C LYS A 500 -4.44 -6.11 29.60
N ILE A 501 -3.56 -6.68 28.77
CA ILE A 501 -3.81 -7.93 28.05
C ILE A 501 -3.82 -9.11 29.01
N ASN A 502 -4.80 -10.00 28.86
CA ASN A 502 -4.87 -11.20 29.68
C ASN A 502 -3.68 -12.17 29.45
N PRO A 503 -3.32 -13.01 30.44
CA PRO A 503 -2.16 -13.89 30.33
C PRO A 503 -2.20 -14.88 29.15
N ALA A 504 -3.38 -15.36 28.74
CA ALA A 504 -3.52 -16.29 27.62
C ALA A 504 -3.17 -15.60 26.28
N HIS A 505 -3.64 -14.36 26.07
CA HIS A 505 -3.27 -13.58 24.89
C HIS A 505 -1.78 -13.22 24.88
N ARG A 506 -1.16 -12.95 26.05
CA ARG A 506 0.30 -12.77 26.14
C ARG A 506 1.07 -14.00 25.67
N ALA A 507 0.59 -15.20 26.01
CA ALA A 507 1.19 -16.45 25.54
C ALA A 507 1.08 -16.61 24.02
N VAL A 508 -0.09 -16.28 23.43
CA VAL A 508 -0.32 -16.26 21.98
C VAL A 508 0.64 -15.29 21.28
N ILE A 509 0.72 -14.03 21.74
CA ILE A 509 1.63 -13.02 21.17
C ILE A 509 3.08 -13.51 21.24
N ARG A 510 3.53 -13.98 22.38
CA ARG A 510 4.90 -14.47 22.56
C ARG A 510 5.23 -15.63 21.62
N HIS A 511 4.31 -16.58 21.48
CA HIS A 511 4.52 -17.72 20.59
C HIS A 511 4.64 -17.28 19.12
N TRP A 512 3.66 -16.50 18.60
CA TRP A 512 3.65 -16.12 17.20
C TRP A 512 4.73 -15.09 16.85
N LEU A 513 5.14 -14.23 17.78
CA LEU A 513 6.34 -13.40 17.61
C LEU A 513 7.61 -14.25 17.50
N ALA A 514 7.78 -15.23 18.37
CA ALA A 514 8.92 -16.14 18.30
C ALA A 514 8.90 -16.98 17.00
N PHE A 515 7.71 -17.41 16.55
CA PHE A 515 7.54 -18.10 15.27
C PHE A 515 7.93 -17.19 14.10
N SER A 516 7.37 -15.98 14.01
CA SER A 516 7.67 -15.04 12.94
C SER A 516 9.15 -14.65 12.88
N GLN A 517 9.80 -14.46 14.02
CA GLN A 517 11.25 -14.16 14.06
C GLN A 517 12.10 -15.35 13.63
N ARG A 518 11.76 -16.58 14.04
CA ARG A 518 12.48 -17.80 13.65
C ARG A 518 12.40 -18.07 12.16
N HIS A 519 11.27 -17.77 11.55
CA HIS A 519 10.97 -18.03 10.15
C HIS A 519 10.98 -16.76 9.28
N ARG A 520 11.60 -15.68 9.78
CA ARG A 520 11.56 -14.34 9.19
C ARG A 520 11.99 -14.33 7.73
N ASP A 521 13.06 -15.03 7.38
CA ASP A 521 13.58 -14.99 6.02
C ASP A 521 12.65 -15.70 5.03
N ALA A 522 12.00 -16.80 5.42
CA ALA A 522 10.98 -17.44 4.60
C ALA A 522 9.72 -16.58 4.49
N LEU A 523 9.23 -16.03 5.61
CA LEU A 523 8.00 -15.25 5.65
C LEU A 523 8.11 -13.91 4.90
N LEU A 524 9.18 -13.14 5.15
CA LEU A 524 9.29 -11.75 4.73
C LEU A 524 10.14 -11.55 3.47
N LYS A 525 11.15 -12.42 3.23
CA LYS A 525 12.08 -12.30 2.11
C LYS A 525 11.99 -13.47 1.12
N GLY A 526 11.18 -14.49 1.42
CA GLY A 526 10.99 -15.67 0.59
C GLY A 526 10.17 -15.41 -0.69
N ALA A 527 10.08 -16.44 -1.53
CA ALA A 527 9.22 -16.46 -2.71
C ALA A 527 7.76 -16.49 -2.27
N PHE A 528 7.17 -15.33 -2.12
CA PHE A 528 5.80 -15.10 -1.62
C PHE A 528 4.78 -15.26 -2.75
N VAL A 529 3.76 -16.10 -2.57
CA VAL A 529 2.65 -16.28 -3.52
C VAL A 529 1.31 -16.30 -2.79
N PRO A 530 0.49 -15.27 -2.96
CA PRO A 530 -0.89 -15.26 -2.47
C PRO A 530 -1.82 -15.82 -3.56
N HIS A 531 -2.83 -16.60 -3.15
CA HIS A 531 -3.73 -17.33 -4.04
C HIS A 531 -5.18 -16.88 -3.91
N HIS A 532 -5.92 -16.83 -5.03
CA HIS A 532 -7.34 -16.47 -5.11
C HIS A 532 -7.63 -15.04 -4.62
N ALA A 533 -7.03 -14.07 -5.31
CA ALA A 533 -7.22 -12.64 -5.03
C ALA A 533 -8.72 -12.23 -5.03
N GLU A 534 -9.52 -12.81 -5.92
CA GLU A 534 -10.97 -12.61 -6.05
C GLU A 534 -11.76 -13.02 -4.81
N ASN A 535 -11.19 -13.92 -3.98
CA ASN A 535 -11.77 -14.42 -2.74
C ASN A 535 -11.00 -13.93 -1.49
N GLY A 536 -10.22 -12.85 -1.63
CA GLY A 536 -9.47 -12.25 -0.53
C GLY A 536 -8.26 -13.06 -0.10
N TYR A 537 -7.63 -13.77 -1.03
CA TYR A 537 -6.45 -14.63 -0.82
C TYR A 537 -6.71 -15.76 0.18
N THR A 538 -7.44 -16.79 -0.28
CA THR A 538 -7.89 -17.92 0.54
C THR A 538 -6.78 -18.78 1.11
N TRP A 539 -5.59 -18.76 0.50
CA TRP A 539 -4.37 -19.28 1.08
C TRP A 539 -3.14 -18.54 0.54
N ILE A 540 -2.07 -18.57 1.32
CA ILE A 540 -0.83 -17.86 1.02
C ILE A 540 0.34 -18.78 1.32
N GLU A 541 1.37 -18.70 0.49
CA GLU A 541 2.64 -19.37 0.73
C GLU A 541 3.83 -18.46 0.56
N SER A 542 4.89 -18.76 1.29
CA SER A 542 6.21 -18.17 1.09
C SER A 542 7.27 -19.22 1.38
N GLU A 543 8.33 -19.25 0.58
CA GLU A 543 9.36 -20.26 0.73
C GLU A 543 10.77 -19.71 0.46
N ASN A 544 11.75 -20.33 1.10
CA ASN A 544 13.18 -20.20 0.82
C ASN A 544 13.80 -21.58 0.55
N GLU A 545 15.12 -21.68 0.55
CA GLU A 545 15.83 -22.94 0.28
C GLU A 545 15.54 -24.02 1.32
N GLY A 546 15.32 -23.65 2.60
CA GLY A 546 15.18 -24.58 3.73
C GLY A 546 13.76 -24.97 4.08
N GLU A 547 12.82 -24.05 3.90
CA GLU A 547 11.46 -24.22 4.42
C GLU A 547 10.40 -23.55 3.53
N ARG A 548 9.17 -24.01 3.70
CA ARG A 548 7.96 -23.45 3.12
C ARG A 548 6.94 -23.23 4.20
N ILE A 549 6.31 -22.08 4.21
CA ILE A 549 5.23 -21.74 5.14
C ILE A 549 4.00 -21.44 4.29
N ALA A 550 2.91 -22.16 4.57
CA ALA A 550 1.65 -22.01 3.86
C ALA A 550 0.51 -21.88 4.86
N ALA A 551 -0.33 -20.86 4.71
CA ALA A 551 -1.46 -20.60 5.59
C ALA A 551 -2.78 -20.71 4.84
N ALA A 552 -3.74 -21.46 5.39
CA ALA A 552 -5.11 -21.56 4.92
C ALA A 552 -6.01 -20.58 5.68
N TYR A 553 -6.78 -19.77 4.95
CA TYR A 553 -7.73 -18.79 5.49
C TYR A 553 -9.19 -19.12 5.15
N ALA A 554 -9.42 -20.12 4.31
CA ALA A 554 -10.74 -20.62 3.98
C ALA A 554 -10.78 -22.15 4.07
N GLU A 555 -11.91 -22.70 4.49
CA GLU A 555 -12.08 -24.14 4.73
C GLU A 555 -11.91 -25.00 3.47
N ASN A 556 -12.15 -24.42 2.29
CA ASN A 556 -11.99 -25.08 1.00
C ASN A 556 -10.62 -24.84 0.37
N ALA A 557 -9.72 -24.13 1.04
CA ALA A 557 -8.37 -23.91 0.54
C ALA A 557 -7.57 -25.22 0.55
N CYS A 558 -7.00 -25.59 -0.59
CA CYS A 558 -6.13 -26.78 -0.72
C CYS A 558 -4.67 -26.34 -0.72
N VAL A 559 -4.02 -26.47 0.44
CA VAL A 559 -2.62 -26.08 0.63
C VAL A 559 -1.68 -27.11 0.03
N LYS A 560 -0.79 -26.70 -0.86
CA LYS A 560 0.22 -27.57 -1.47
C LYS A 560 1.44 -27.70 -0.56
N ALA A 561 1.82 -28.91 -0.20
CA ALA A 561 2.99 -29.19 0.63
C ALA A 561 4.34 -28.96 -0.10
N GLY A 562 4.33 -28.71 -1.41
CA GLY A 562 5.51 -28.33 -2.19
C GLY A 562 6.62 -29.39 -2.25
N SER A 563 7.87 -28.93 -2.41
CA SER A 563 9.04 -29.80 -2.61
C SER A 563 9.27 -30.78 -1.46
N PRO A 564 9.62 -32.04 -1.77
CA PRO A 564 9.89 -33.06 -0.76
C PRO A 564 11.13 -32.78 0.12
N SER A 565 12.05 -31.98 -0.32
CA SER A 565 13.31 -31.70 0.41
C SER A 565 13.17 -30.67 1.51
N ARG A 566 12.09 -29.88 1.53
CA ARG A 566 11.86 -28.78 2.48
C ARG A 566 11.00 -29.20 3.66
N THR A 567 11.26 -28.61 4.80
CA THR A 567 10.30 -28.60 5.91
C THR A 567 9.12 -27.70 5.54
N VAL A 568 7.89 -28.17 5.77
CA VAL A 568 6.68 -27.41 5.46
C VAL A 568 5.90 -27.12 6.72
N TYR A 569 5.54 -25.88 6.94
CA TYR A 569 4.61 -25.46 7.99
C TYR A 569 3.27 -25.13 7.35
N VAL A 570 2.20 -25.81 7.80
CA VAL A 570 0.83 -25.54 7.38
C VAL A 570 0.10 -24.86 8.52
N ILE A 571 -0.19 -23.59 8.34
CA ILE A 571 -0.88 -22.76 9.34
C ILE A 571 -2.39 -22.85 9.13
N ASN A 572 -3.13 -23.11 10.19
CA ASN A 572 -4.59 -23.12 10.16
C ASN A 572 -5.15 -21.78 10.67
N ALA A 573 -5.47 -20.90 9.76
CA ALA A 573 -6.18 -19.64 10.04
C ALA A 573 -7.66 -19.69 9.63
N THR A 574 -8.24 -20.90 9.58
CA THR A 574 -9.67 -21.12 9.31
C THR A 574 -10.47 -21.19 10.63
N GLY A 575 -11.80 -21.23 10.54
CA GLY A 575 -12.68 -21.39 11.70
C GLY A 575 -12.85 -22.84 12.19
N THR A 576 -12.24 -23.83 11.50
CA THR A 576 -12.37 -25.26 11.79
C THR A 576 -11.01 -25.91 12.02
N ASP A 577 -10.99 -27.11 12.59
CA ASP A 577 -9.76 -27.88 12.81
C ASP A 577 -9.31 -28.71 11.58
N VAL A 578 -9.99 -28.56 10.42
CA VAL A 578 -9.68 -29.32 9.21
C VAL A 578 -9.05 -28.43 8.16
N VAL A 579 -7.84 -28.78 7.72
CA VAL A 579 -7.17 -28.17 6.56
C VAL A 579 -6.98 -29.23 5.48
N ILE A 580 -7.24 -28.84 4.23
CA ILE A 580 -6.98 -29.69 3.06
C ILE A 580 -5.52 -29.48 2.64
N VAL A 581 -4.77 -30.59 2.59
CA VAL A 581 -3.34 -30.59 2.21
C VAL A 581 -3.14 -31.53 1.02
N ASP A 582 -2.52 -31.01 -0.04
CA ASP A 582 -2.07 -31.80 -1.19
C ASP A 582 -0.55 -32.04 -1.08
N SER A 583 -0.16 -33.30 -0.94
CA SER A 583 1.24 -33.68 -0.80
C SER A 583 1.65 -34.70 -1.85
N THR A 584 2.74 -34.42 -2.54
CA THR A 584 3.28 -35.36 -3.55
C THR A 584 3.91 -36.63 -2.97
N LEU A 585 4.20 -36.65 -1.66
CA LEU A 585 4.83 -37.74 -0.93
C LEU A 585 4.15 -37.95 0.42
N PRO A 586 4.25 -39.19 1.00
CA PRO A 586 3.89 -39.38 2.40
C PRO A 586 4.75 -38.54 3.33
N ARG A 587 4.11 -37.88 4.34
CA ARG A 587 4.78 -37.05 5.33
C ARG A 587 4.29 -37.39 6.74
N MET A 588 5.16 -37.15 7.73
CA MET A 588 4.73 -37.06 9.13
C MET A 588 4.35 -35.60 9.41
N ALA A 589 3.18 -35.40 9.98
CA ALA A 589 2.66 -34.11 10.40
C ALA A 589 2.64 -34.06 11.95
N GLU A 590 3.42 -33.18 12.55
CA GLU A 590 3.34 -32.86 13.98
C GLU A 590 2.45 -31.65 14.14
N MET A 591 1.42 -31.75 15.00
CA MET A 591 0.43 -30.70 15.27
C MET A 591 0.80 -29.89 16.49
N PHE A 592 0.55 -28.58 16.41
CA PHE A 592 0.78 -27.63 17.47
C PHE A 592 -0.46 -26.72 17.63
N ASN A 593 -0.81 -26.40 18.88
CA ASN A 593 -1.90 -25.49 19.19
C ASN A 593 -1.47 -24.01 19.01
N THR A 594 -2.37 -23.08 19.32
CA THR A 594 -2.19 -21.64 19.13
C THR A 594 -1.08 -21.01 19.99
N ILE A 595 -0.58 -21.70 21.01
CA ILE A 595 0.57 -21.28 21.85
C ILE A 595 1.82 -22.15 21.62
N GLY A 596 1.82 -23.00 20.58
CA GLY A 596 2.96 -23.80 20.17
C GLY A 596 3.18 -25.09 20.94
N GLU A 597 2.24 -25.55 21.73
CA GLU A 597 2.31 -26.85 22.39
C GLU A 597 1.96 -27.96 21.42
N ARG A 598 2.76 -29.03 21.42
CA ARG A 598 2.54 -30.20 20.56
C ARG A 598 1.31 -30.95 21.02
N THR A 599 0.32 -31.13 20.15
CA THR A 599 -0.94 -31.83 20.44
C THR A 599 -1.00 -33.25 19.89
N GLY A 600 -0.16 -33.59 18.90
CA GLY A 600 -0.16 -34.92 18.32
C GLY A 600 0.74 -35.03 17.08
N ALA A 601 0.68 -36.18 16.44
CA ALA A 601 1.30 -36.42 15.14
C ALA A 601 0.46 -37.42 14.35
N VAL A 602 0.44 -37.26 13.01
CA VAL A 602 -0.25 -38.17 12.10
C VAL A 602 0.57 -38.33 10.82
N ARG A 603 0.51 -39.52 10.23
CA ARG A 603 1.03 -39.75 8.90
C ARG A 603 -0.03 -39.33 7.87
N ILE A 604 0.36 -38.50 6.93
CA ILE A 604 -0.43 -38.16 5.74
C ILE A 604 0.15 -38.87 4.52
N GLU A 605 -0.72 -39.39 3.66
CA GLU A 605 -0.31 -40.11 2.44
C GLU A 605 -0.12 -39.11 1.28
N SER A 606 0.42 -39.60 0.17
CA SER A 606 0.50 -38.79 -1.07
C SER A 606 -0.90 -38.55 -1.63
N GLY A 607 -1.10 -37.36 -2.23
CA GLY A 607 -2.38 -36.86 -2.73
C GLY A 607 -3.05 -35.91 -1.76
N VAL A 608 -4.34 -35.71 -1.97
CA VAL A 608 -5.16 -34.76 -1.19
C VAL A 608 -5.66 -35.43 0.10
N SER A 609 -5.37 -34.82 1.24
CA SER A 609 -5.74 -35.32 2.57
C SER A 609 -6.45 -34.22 3.37
N ARG A 610 -7.42 -34.62 4.19
CA ARG A 610 -7.97 -33.78 5.26
C ARG A 610 -7.14 -34.02 6.52
N VAL A 611 -6.53 -32.96 7.02
CA VAL A 611 -5.61 -33.03 8.17
C VAL A 611 -6.22 -32.21 9.31
N HIS A 612 -6.37 -32.85 10.49
CA HIS A 612 -6.83 -32.17 11.70
C HIS A 612 -5.68 -31.36 12.30
N ILE A 613 -5.69 -30.05 12.07
CA ILE A 613 -4.73 -29.09 12.62
C ILE A 613 -5.50 -28.20 13.60
N PRO A 614 -5.06 -28.04 14.85
CA PRO A 614 -5.76 -27.20 15.83
C PRO A 614 -6.13 -25.83 15.24
N VAL A 615 -7.30 -25.30 15.57
CA VAL A 615 -7.74 -23.95 15.19
C VAL A 615 -6.69 -22.94 15.64
N SER A 616 -6.31 -22.02 14.76
CA SER A 616 -5.24 -21.03 14.99
C SER A 616 -3.90 -21.64 15.42
N GLY A 617 -3.68 -22.91 15.07
CA GLY A 617 -2.43 -23.64 15.27
C GLY A 617 -1.74 -23.95 13.96
N TYR A 618 -0.83 -24.91 13.96
CA TYR A 618 -0.12 -25.32 12.75
C TYR A 618 0.33 -26.80 12.79
N ALA A 619 0.62 -27.33 11.61
CA ALA A 619 1.31 -28.61 11.43
C ALA A 619 2.71 -28.39 10.84
N LYS A 620 3.70 -29.11 11.39
CA LYS A 620 5.04 -29.23 10.80
C LYS A 620 5.11 -30.54 10.03
N LEU A 621 5.30 -30.46 8.73
CA LEU A 621 5.38 -31.61 7.83
C LEU A 621 6.83 -31.93 7.49
N ALA A 622 7.26 -33.16 7.74
CA ALA A 622 8.57 -33.67 7.34
C ALA A 622 8.42 -34.96 6.54
N PRO A 623 9.36 -35.29 5.61
CA PRO A 623 9.37 -36.59 4.94
C PRO A 623 9.42 -37.73 5.93
N VAL A 624 8.72 -38.86 5.64
CA VAL A 624 8.77 -40.06 6.47
C VAL A 624 10.20 -40.54 6.57
N GLY A 625 10.72 -40.69 7.81
CA GLY A 625 12.10 -41.12 8.10
C GLY A 625 13.10 -40.01 8.41
N LYS A 626 12.67 -38.75 8.49
CA LYS A 626 13.50 -37.56 8.86
C LYS A 626 13.06 -36.86 10.17
N LEU A 627 12.11 -37.45 10.93
CA LEU A 627 11.72 -36.98 12.27
C LEU A 627 12.43 -37.76 13.35
#